data_2c4e6a0aa9cddb55bfd708d9fffe9199
#
_entry.id   2c4e6a0aa9cddb55bfd708d9fffe9199
#
_cell.length_a   1.000
_cell.length_b   1.000
_cell.length_c   1.000
_cell.angle_alpha   90.00
_cell.angle_beta   90.00
_cell.angle_gamma   90.00
#
_symmetry.space_group_name_H-M   'P 1'
#
loop_
_entity.id
_entity.type
_entity.pdbx_description
1 polymer ?
#
loop_
_entity_poly.entity_id
_entity_poly.type
_entity_poly.pdbx_seq_one_letter_code
_entity_poly.pdbx_strand_id
1 'polypeptide(L)'
;PSGYSVELPSTPTALSTIADNSRIQPKVFALNQNYPNPFNPTTSISFDVFELSNISLNIYDLNGRLVKNLMSGNLSQGTYNIAWNGKNANGASVAGGVYLYSITSNNSTIVKKMSLIK
;
A
#
# COMPACT_ATOMS: atom_id res chain seq x y z
N PRO A 1 17.97 2.21 -39.46
CA PRO A 1 17.92 2.66 -39.00
C PRO A 1 17.70 2.88 -38.53
N SER A 2 17.75 2.58 -38.82
CA SER A 2 17.59 3.06 -38.10
C SER A 2 17.40 3.07 -37.56
N GLY A 3 17.46 2.74 -37.93
CA GLY A 3 17.25 3.22 -37.10
C GLY A 3 17.14 3.01 -36.62
N TYR A 4 17.62 2.74 -36.52
CA TYR A 4 17.46 3.03 -35.79
C TYR A 4 17.26 2.81 -35.31
N SER A 5 17.20 2.45 -35.81
CA SER A 5 16.98 2.85 -35.03
C SER A 5 16.68 2.73 -34.48
N VAL A 6 16.80 2.38 -34.70
CA VAL A 6 16.47 2.78 -33.90
C VAL A 6 16.14 2.70 -33.41
N GLU A 7 16.06 2.34 -33.46
CA GLU A 7 15.77 2.84 -32.79
C GLU A 7 15.32 2.83 -32.26
N LEU A 8 15.55 2.41 -32.60
CA LEU A 8 15.17 2.99 -31.90
C LEU A 8 14.90 2.97 -31.55
N PRO A 9 14.76 2.89 -31.92
CA PRO A 9 14.52 3.39 -31.33
C PRO A 9 14.31 3.52 -30.92
N SER A 10 14.17 3.57 -30.94
CA SER A 10 13.92 4.19 -30.15
C SER A 10 13.43 4.34 -29.67
N THR A 11 13.30 4.33 -29.76
CA THR A 11 12.89 4.91 -29.03
C THR A 11 12.39 5.08 -28.62
N PRO A 12 12.18 5.16 -28.79
CA PRO A 12 11.74 5.71 -28.13
C PRO A 12 11.40 5.82 -27.74
N THR A 13 11.29 5.92 -27.78
CA THR A 13 10.92 6.42 -27.03
C THR A 13 10.53 6.59 -26.54
N ALA A 14 10.47 6.60 -26.86
CA ALA A 14 10.05 7.03 -26.12
C ALA A 14 9.59 7.11 -25.78
N LEU A 15 9.56 7.27 -25.93
CA LEU A 15 9.09 7.58 -25.31
C LEU A 15 8.67 7.81 -24.77
N SER A 16 8.56 7.88 -24.94
CA SER A 16 8.10 8.15 -24.14
C SER A 16 7.77 8.24 -23.60
N THR A 17 7.65 8.32 -23.70
CA THR A 17 7.35 8.30 -22.99
C THR A 17 7.19 8.30 -22.46
N ILE A 18 7.08 8.34 -22.32
CA ILE A 18 6.90 8.08 -21.62
C ILE A 18 6.65 8.22 -21.02
N ALA A 19 7.19 8.63 -21.72
CA ALA A 19 6.61 8.79 -20.67
C ALA A 19 5.94 8.33 -19.72
N ASP A 20 5.64 8.32 -19.71
CA ASP A 20 4.87 7.77 -18.64
C ASP A 20 5.41 6.41 -18.24
N ASN A 21 6.57 6.48 -17.67
CA ASN A 21 7.26 5.28 -17.24
C ASN A 21 6.59 4.60 -16.07
N SER A 22 5.78 5.33 -15.31
CA SER A 22 5.09 4.73 -14.18
C SER A 22 4.19 3.58 -14.63
N ARG A 23 3.69 3.62 -15.86
CA ARG A 23 2.85 2.55 -16.37
C ARG A 23 3.58 1.24 -16.57
N ILE A 24 4.87 1.31 -16.79
CA ILE A 24 5.64 0.11 -17.14
C ILE A 24 6.53 -0.35 -16.01
N GLN A 25 6.48 0.32 -14.87
CA GLN A 25 7.25 -0.14 -13.71
C GLN A 25 6.51 -1.29 -13.04
N PRO A 26 7.23 -2.35 -12.69
CA PRO A 26 6.58 -3.47 -12.01
C PRO A 26 6.06 -3.03 -10.65
N LYS A 27 4.96 -3.59 -10.27
CA LYS A 27 4.45 -3.40 -8.92
C LYS A 27 5.30 -4.20 -7.95
N VAL A 28 5.58 -3.60 -6.80
CA VAL A 28 6.25 -4.29 -5.72
C VAL A 28 5.23 -4.91 -4.78
N PHE A 29 4.08 -4.26 -4.63
CA PHE A 29 3.02 -4.73 -3.74
C PHE A 29 1.66 -4.24 -4.23
N ALA A 30 0.60 -4.84 -3.68
CA ALA A 30 -0.78 -4.40 -3.89
C ALA A 30 -1.50 -4.43 -2.56
N LEU A 31 -2.38 -3.46 -2.34
CA LEU A 31 -3.14 -3.34 -1.10
C LEU A 31 -4.62 -3.52 -1.40
N ASN A 32 -5.28 -4.39 -0.65
CA ASN A 32 -6.69 -4.67 -0.82
C ASN A 32 -7.52 -3.88 0.19
N GLN A 33 -8.79 -3.70 -0.14
CA GLN A 33 -9.73 -3.08 0.78
C GLN A 33 -9.89 -3.99 2.00
N ASN A 34 -9.89 -3.40 3.20
CA ASN A 34 -10.08 -4.17 4.43
C ASN A 34 -11.46 -4.84 4.43
N TYR A 35 -11.55 -5.96 5.12
CA TYR A 35 -12.82 -6.67 5.23
C TYR A 35 -12.97 -7.23 6.65
N PRO A 36 -14.11 -7.03 7.29
CA PRO A 36 -15.27 -6.24 6.83
C PRO A 36 -14.99 -4.74 6.84
N ASN A 37 -15.78 -4.00 6.06
CA ASN A 37 -15.73 -2.56 6.01
C ASN A 37 -17.12 -2.04 5.66
N PRO A 38 -17.83 -1.34 6.57
CA PRO A 38 -17.38 -0.94 7.91
C PRO A 38 -17.17 -2.12 8.85
N PHE A 39 -16.41 -1.92 9.91
CA PHE A 39 -16.08 -2.99 10.83
C PHE A 39 -16.32 -2.60 12.29
N ASN A 40 -16.44 -3.63 13.16
CA ASN A 40 -16.72 -3.43 14.60
C ASN A 40 -16.32 -4.69 15.36
N PRO A 41 -15.28 -4.67 16.17
CA PRO A 41 -14.20 -3.68 16.20
C PRO A 41 -12.99 -4.16 15.37
N THR A 42 -13.08 -5.33 14.72
CA THR A 42 -11.94 -5.96 14.07
C THR A 42 -12.15 -6.06 12.57
N THR A 43 -11.09 -5.79 11.83
CA THR A 43 -11.06 -5.95 10.40
C THR A 43 -9.75 -6.62 9.99
N SER A 44 -9.73 -7.15 8.78
CA SER A 44 -8.54 -7.76 8.22
C SER A 44 -8.09 -6.97 7.00
N ILE A 45 -6.80 -6.70 6.93
CA ILE A 45 -6.18 -6.01 5.81
C ILE A 45 -5.29 -7.03 5.10
N SER A 46 -5.55 -7.26 3.82
CA SER A 46 -4.71 -8.17 3.05
C SER A 46 -3.92 -7.39 2.01
N PHE A 47 -2.74 -7.88 1.72
CA PHE A 47 -1.89 -7.30 0.71
C PHE A 47 -1.00 -8.35 0.10
N ASP A 48 -0.57 -8.08 -1.12
CA ASP A 48 0.31 -8.97 -1.87
C ASP A 48 1.67 -8.31 -2.02
N VAL A 49 2.72 -9.08 -1.83
CA VAL A 49 4.10 -8.66 -2.05
C VAL A 49 4.61 -9.46 -3.24
N PHE A 50 5.10 -8.77 -4.26
CA PHE A 50 5.50 -9.41 -5.50
C PHE A 50 6.99 -9.70 -5.59
N GLU A 51 7.78 -9.07 -4.72
CA GLU A 51 9.21 -9.35 -4.61
C GLU A 51 9.66 -8.97 -3.21
N LEU A 52 10.75 -9.56 -2.74
CA LEU A 52 11.28 -9.29 -1.41
C LEU A 52 11.40 -7.78 -1.19
N SER A 53 10.75 -7.26 -0.17
CA SER A 53 10.66 -5.83 0.08
C SER A 53 10.55 -5.53 1.56
N ASN A 54 11.05 -4.37 1.93
CA ASN A 54 10.86 -3.84 3.29
C ASN A 54 9.51 -3.14 3.31
N ILE A 55 8.57 -3.71 4.05
CA ILE A 55 7.17 -3.27 4.05
C ILE A 55 6.82 -2.68 5.40
N SER A 56 6.04 -1.60 5.39
CA SER A 56 5.46 -1.01 6.59
C SER A 56 3.97 -0.80 6.36
N LEU A 57 3.15 -1.30 7.28
CA LEU A 57 1.70 -1.16 7.22
C LEU A 57 1.26 -0.38 8.45
N ASN A 58 0.67 0.80 8.23
CA ASN A 58 0.34 1.74 9.28
C ASN A 58 -1.12 2.19 9.21
N ILE A 59 -1.66 2.51 10.38
CA ILE A 59 -3.00 3.09 10.53
C ILE A 59 -2.85 4.55 10.95
N TYR A 60 -3.59 5.44 10.30
CA TYR A 60 -3.60 6.88 10.62
C TYR A 60 -5.02 7.36 10.84
N ASP A 61 -5.16 8.41 11.66
CA ASP A 61 -6.44 9.11 11.73
C ASP A 61 -6.53 10.13 10.60
N LEU A 62 -7.67 10.83 10.52
CA LEU A 62 -7.88 11.79 9.43
C LEU A 62 -7.01 13.04 9.54
N ASN A 63 -6.40 13.26 10.70
CA ASN A 63 -5.44 14.35 10.88
C ASN A 63 -4.02 13.96 10.45
N GLY A 64 -3.85 12.71 10.01
CA GLY A 64 -2.54 12.23 9.59
C GLY A 64 -1.68 11.71 10.73
N ARG A 65 -2.23 11.60 11.94
CA ARG A 65 -1.46 11.09 13.07
C ARG A 65 -1.43 9.57 13.05
N LEU A 66 -0.29 9.01 13.35
CA LEU A 66 -0.12 7.56 13.41
C LEU A 66 -0.91 7.00 14.59
N VAL A 67 -1.83 6.09 14.30
CA VAL A 67 -2.61 5.39 15.31
C VAL A 67 -1.87 4.12 15.73
N LYS A 68 -1.41 3.36 14.77
CA LYS A 68 -0.69 2.12 15.04
C LYS A 68 0.12 1.68 13.83
N ASN A 69 1.30 1.16 14.11
CA ASN A 69 2.06 0.41 13.11
C ASN A 69 1.65 -1.06 13.26
N LEU A 70 1.01 -1.62 12.24
CA LEU A 70 0.54 -3.00 12.30
C LEU A 70 1.65 -3.99 12.03
N MET A 71 2.56 -3.66 11.14
CA MET A 71 3.71 -4.51 10.89
C MET A 71 4.78 -3.74 10.14
N SER A 72 6.03 -4.15 10.33
CA SER A 72 7.19 -3.62 9.62
C SER A 72 8.21 -4.73 9.48
N GLY A 73 8.85 -4.79 8.34
CA GLY A 73 9.92 -5.76 8.14
C GLY A 73 10.07 -6.15 6.69
N ASN A 74 11.06 -6.99 6.45
CA ASN A 74 11.29 -7.55 5.13
C ASN A 74 10.37 -8.73 4.93
N LEU A 75 9.60 -8.68 3.84
CA LEU A 75 8.67 -9.74 3.48
C LEU A 75 9.02 -10.30 2.12
N SER A 76 9.02 -11.61 2.02
CA SER A 76 9.19 -12.29 0.74
C SER A 76 7.89 -12.30 -0.03
N GLN A 77 7.97 -12.65 -1.30
CA GLN A 77 6.81 -12.77 -2.16
C GLN A 77 5.72 -13.60 -1.49
N GLY A 78 4.50 -13.11 -1.54
CA GLY A 78 3.37 -13.83 -0.94
C GLY A 78 2.20 -12.91 -0.66
N THR A 79 1.15 -13.52 -0.12
CA THR A 79 -0.07 -12.84 0.30
C THR A 79 -0.13 -12.84 1.81
N TYR A 80 -0.43 -11.69 2.39
CA TYR A 80 -0.41 -11.48 3.84
C TYR A 80 -1.74 -10.93 4.30
N ASN A 81 -2.15 -11.35 5.50
CA ASN A 81 -3.36 -10.86 6.16
C ASN A 81 -3.00 -10.40 7.56
N ILE A 82 -3.34 -9.16 7.88
CA ILE A 82 -3.06 -8.58 9.18
C ILE A 82 -4.35 -8.05 9.76
N ALA A 83 -4.67 -8.46 10.98
CA ALA A 83 -5.88 -8.00 11.66
C ALA A 83 -5.61 -6.72 12.43
N TRP A 84 -6.60 -5.83 12.45
CA TRP A 84 -6.60 -4.67 13.35
C TRP A 84 -7.85 -4.71 14.20
N ASN A 85 -7.65 -4.55 15.50
CA ASN A 85 -8.73 -4.68 16.49
C ASN A 85 -9.26 -3.33 16.98
N GLY A 86 -8.97 -2.24 16.26
CA GLY A 86 -9.46 -0.93 16.65
C GLY A 86 -8.75 -0.31 17.84
N LYS A 87 -7.52 -0.73 18.11
CA LYS A 87 -6.75 -0.21 19.24
C LYS A 87 -5.50 0.49 18.75
N ASN A 88 -5.11 1.53 19.49
CA ASN A 88 -3.88 2.26 19.18
C ASN A 88 -2.65 1.51 19.71
N ALA A 89 -1.49 2.13 19.56
CA ALA A 89 -0.22 1.52 19.97
C ALA A 89 -0.15 1.25 21.47
N ASN A 90 -0.94 1.98 22.26
CA ASN A 90 -0.97 1.80 23.72
C ASN A 90 -2.02 0.77 24.15
N GLY A 91 -2.72 0.16 23.21
CA GLY A 91 -3.74 -0.82 23.52
C GLY A 91 -5.09 -0.24 23.87
N ALA A 92 -5.26 1.07 23.72
CA ALA A 92 -6.54 1.72 24.01
C ALA A 92 -7.43 1.71 22.75
N SER A 93 -8.73 1.49 22.96
CA SER A 93 -9.70 1.55 21.87
C SER A 93 -9.79 2.96 21.29
N VAL A 94 -9.82 3.07 19.98
CA VAL A 94 -9.94 4.37 19.33
C VAL A 94 -11.42 4.66 19.04
N ALA A 95 -11.73 5.93 18.81
CA ALA A 95 -13.09 6.35 18.52
C ALA A 95 -13.58 5.77 17.21
N GLY A 96 -14.89 5.57 17.09
CA GLY A 96 -15.49 5.23 15.82
C GLY A 96 -15.29 6.34 14.81
N GLY A 97 -15.17 5.99 13.54
CA GLY A 97 -14.96 6.95 12.48
C GLY A 97 -14.12 6.40 11.35
N VAL A 98 -13.65 7.31 10.51
CA VAL A 98 -12.87 6.96 9.33
C VAL A 98 -11.39 6.98 9.68
N TYR A 99 -10.69 5.96 9.24
CA TYR A 99 -9.23 5.83 9.39
C TYR A 99 -8.61 5.54 8.04
N LEU A 100 -7.35 5.89 7.93
CA LEU A 100 -6.56 5.60 6.73
C LEU A 100 -5.56 4.51 7.08
N TYR A 101 -5.30 3.62 6.13
CA TYR A 101 -4.20 2.69 6.29
C TYR A 101 -3.33 2.72 5.05
N SER A 102 -2.04 2.57 5.26
CA SER A 102 -1.07 2.66 4.18
C SER A 102 -0.08 1.52 4.22
N ILE A 103 0.30 1.08 3.04
CA ILE A 103 1.42 0.18 2.86
C ILE A 103 2.52 0.95 2.14
N THR A 104 3.73 0.88 2.66
CA THR A 104 4.86 1.63 2.14
C THR A 104 6.06 0.74 1.97
N SER A 105 6.78 0.92 0.88
CA SER A 105 8.07 0.29 0.66
C SER A 105 8.92 1.22 -0.19
N ASN A 106 10.09 1.58 0.31
CA ASN A 106 11.00 2.48 -0.38
C ASN A 106 10.27 3.77 -0.78
N ASN A 107 10.08 3.99 -2.08
CA ASN A 107 9.46 5.21 -2.58
C ASN A 107 7.99 5.05 -2.94
N SER A 108 7.41 3.91 -2.65
CA SER A 108 6.03 3.62 -3.05
C SER A 108 5.12 3.54 -1.85
N THR A 109 3.94 4.15 -1.96
CA THR A 109 2.93 4.13 -0.90
C THR A 109 1.56 4.00 -1.53
N ILE A 110 0.74 3.13 -0.95
CA ILE A 110 -0.67 3.01 -1.31
C ILE A 110 -1.47 3.28 -0.04
N VAL A 111 -2.51 4.11 -0.16
CA VAL A 111 -3.36 4.49 0.96
C VAL A 111 -4.80 4.13 0.64
N LYS A 112 -5.50 3.57 1.62
CA LYS A 112 -6.94 3.31 1.52
C LYS A 112 -7.60 3.74 2.81
N LYS A 113 -8.92 3.89 2.77
CA LYS A 113 -9.66 4.27 3.98
C LYS A 113 -10.62 3.17 4.40
N MET A 114 -10.95 3.20 5.68
CA MET A 114 -11.84 2.24 6.30
C MET A 114 -12.69 2.94 7.34
N SER A 115 -13.81 2.31 7.70
CA SER A 115 -14.76 2.89 8.67
C SER A 115 -14.92 1.95 9.85
N LEU A 116 -14.67 2.48 11.04
CA LEU A 116 -14.90 1.78 12.29
C LEU A 116 -16.23 2.23 12.88
N ILE A 117 -17.11 1.28 13.12
CA ILE A 117 -18.40 1.54 13.74
C ILE A 117 -18.34 1.11 15.21
N LYS A 118 -18.94 1.92 16.05
CA LYS A 118 -19.03 1.57 17.46
C LYS A 118 -20.45 1.51 17.93
#